data_83fc58b5f1111cdf49bebc976c2aea19
#
_entry.id   83fc58b5f1111cdf49bebc976c2aea19
#
_cell.length_a   1.000
_cell.length_b   1.000
_cell.length_c   1.000
_cell.angle_alpha   90.00
_cell.angle_beta   90.00
_cell.angle_gamma   90.00
#
_symmetry.space_group_name_H-M   'P 1'
#
loop_
_entity.id
_entity.type
_entity.pdbx_description
1 polymer ?
#
loop_
_entity_poly.entity_id
_entity_poly.type
_entity_poly.pdbx_seq_one_letter_code
_entity_poly.pdbx_strand_id
1 'polypeptide(L)'
;MEYRQLGRSGLRVSTLTLGTMTFGGAGKFAKVGNAQVDEAREQVDLALEAGVNLIDTADVYSDGLSEEIVGQVVAGRRDDVLIATKVRFPMGGGPNDGGLSRHHVVRACEASLRRLGTDHIDLYQLHEWDGLTPLEETFEALRALVDAGKVRYVGISNYSGWQLMKAVGTA
;
A
#
# COMPACT_ATOMS: atom_id res chain seq x y z
N MET A 1 -12.71 19.64 1.48
CA MET A 1 -12.56 18.26 0.98
C MET A 1 -13.84 17.46 1.17
N GLU A 2 -14.25 16.68 0.20
CA GLU A 2 -15.35 15.71 0.33
C GLU A 2 -14.81 14.36 0.79
N TYR A 3 -15.58 13.62 1.61
CA TYR A 3 -15.21 12.30 2.11
C TYR A 3 -16.27 11.27 1.75
N ARG A 4 -15.84 10.07 1.35
CA ARG A 4 -16.72 8.95 0.99
C ARG A 4 -16.30 7.68 1.72
N GLN A 5 -17.23 6.75 1.89
CA GLN A 5 -16.91 5.42 2.37
C GLN A 5 -16.07 4.68 1.34
N LEU A 6 -15.03 3.99 1.80
CA LEU A 6 -14.20 3.12 0.98
C LEU A 6 -14.93 1.79 0.75
N GLY A 7 -15.55 1.66 -0.41
CA GLY A 7 -16.35 0.49 -0.77
C GLY A 7 -17.49 0.24 0.23
N ARG A 8 -17.61 -0.99 0.70
CA ARG A 8 -18.63 -1.42 1.68
C ARG A 8 -18.11 -1.42 3.13
N SER A 9 -17.02 -0.72 3.38
CA SER A 9 -16.43 -0.59 4.71
C SER A 9 -16.97 0.65 5.44
N GLY A 10 -16.74 0.76 6.75
CA GLY A 10 -17.01 1.97 7.52
C GLY A 10 -15.93 3.05 7.40
N LEU A 11 -14.82 2.78 6.70
CA LEU A 11 -13.71 3.72 6.55
C LEU A 11 -14.09 4.88 5.62
N ARG A 12 -13.87 6.11 6.09
CA ARG A 12 -14.10 7.32 5.28
C ARG A 12 -12.79 7.87 4.79
N VAL A 13 -12.66 8.00 3.47
CA VAL A 13 -11.50 8.56 2.80
C VAL A 13 -11.87 9.81 2.03
N SER A 14 -10.91 10.72 1.87
CA SER A 14 -11.06 11.89 0.99
C SER A 14 -11.23 11.43 -0.47
N THR A 15 -11.99 12.19 -1.25
CA THR A 15 -12.21 11.89 -2.67
C THR A 15 -10.95 12.06 -3.53
N LEU A 16 -9.94 12.74 -3.00
CA LEU A 16 -8.60 12.80 -3.55
C LEU A 16 -7.64 12.03 -2.63
N THR A 17 -6.67 11.36 -3.22
CA THR A 17 -5.62 10.60 -2.52
C THR A 17 -4.26 11.10 -2.98
N LEU A 18 -3.31 11.25 -2.08
CA LEU A 18 -1.94 11.58 -2.45
C LEU A 18 -1.20 10.30 -2.88
N GLY A 19 -0.87 10.19 -4.18
CA GLY A 19 -0.02 9.10 -4.69
C GLY A 19 1.46 9.45 -4.57
N THR A 20 2.28 8.47 -4.17
CA THR A 20 3.70 8.68 -3.87
C THR A 20 4.65 7.92 -4.82
N MET A 21 4.19 7.52 -6.00
CA MET A 21 5.02 6.86 -6.99
C MET A 21 6.21 7.73 -7.47
N THR A 22 6.09 9.05 -7.29
CA THR A 22 7.13 10.03 -7.63
C THR A 22 8.17 10.22 -6.51
N PHE A 23 7.99 9.62 -5.34
CA PHE A 23 8.93 9.74 -4.22
C PHE A 23 10.11 8.79 -4.38
N GLY A 24 11.32 9.29 -4.15
CA GLY A 24 12.56 8.54 -4.14
C GLY A 24 13.36 8.58 -5.43
N GLY A 25 12.84 8.12 -6.56
CA GLY A 25 13.52 8.12 -7.85
C GLY A 25 14.59 7.05 -8.00
N ALA A 26 14.40 5.86 -7.41
CA ALA A 26 15.29 4.72 -7.54
C ALA A 26 14.77 3.66 -8.53
N GLY A 27 15.67 2.78 -9.00
CA GLY A 27 15.37 1.63 -9.82
C GLY A 27 14.58 1.97 -11.09
N LYS A 28 13.50 1.25 -11.32
CA LYS A 28 12.61 1.46 -12.48
C LYS A 28 11.84 2.79 -12.43
N PHE A 29 11.77 3.42 -11.26
CA PHE A 29 11.04 4.67 -11.01
C PHE A 29 11.91 5.92 -11.15
N ALA A 30 13.20 5.79 -11.45
CA ALA A 30 14.13 6.92 -11.59
C ALA A 30 13.70 8.00 -12.62
N LYS A 31 12.86 7.61 -13.59
CA LYS A 31 12.30 8.53 -14.60
C LYS A 31 10.88 9.01 -14.28
N VAL A 32 10.27 8.50 -13.22
CA VAL A 32 8.88 8.80 -12.83
C VAL A 32 8.84 10.05 -11.94
N GLY A 33 9.80 10.15 -11.04
CA GLY A 33 9.96 11.27 -10.12
C GLY A 33 11.16 11.03 -9.20
N ASN A 34 11.54 12.04 -8.45
CA ASN A 34 12.71 12.00 -7.57
C ASN A 34 12.53 12.84 -6.31
N ALA A 35 11.28 13.10 -5.91
CA ALA A 35 10.98 13.86 -4.70
C ALA A 35 11.64 13.20 -3.48
N GLN A 36 12.51 13.93 -2.81
CA GLN A 36 13.17 13.49 -1.58
C GLN A 36 12.36 13.96 -0.35
N VAL A 37 12.83 13.67 0.83
CA VAL A 37 12.10 13.85 2.10
C VAL A 37 11.55 15.27 2.26
N ASP A 38 12.33 16.31 1.96
CA ASP A 38 11.90 17.69 2.16
C ASP A 38 10.77 18.07 1.19
N GLU A 39 10.93 17.78 -0.09
CA GLU A 39 9.90 18.00 -1.10
C GLU A 39 8.64 17.15 -0.84
N ALA A 40 8.84 15.89 -0.45
CA ALA A 40 7.74 15.01 -0.08
C ALA A 40 6.98 15.53 1.14
N ARG A 41 7.67 16.11 2.13
CA ARG A 41 7.06 16.75 3.30
C ARG A 41 6.17 17.91 2.90
N GLU A 42 6.67 18.81 2.05
CA GLU A 42 5.88 19.94 1.55
C GLU A 42 4.60 19.45 0.83
N GLN A 43 4.72 18.42 -0.01
CA GLN A 43 3.57 17.84 -0.74
C GLN A 43 2.56 17.19 0.23
N VAL A 44 3.03 16.46 1.23
CA VAL A 44 2.17 15.83 2.25
C VAL A 44 1.49 16.90 3.11
N ASP A 45 2.21 17.92 3.57
CA ASP A 45 1.66 19.02 4.35
C ASP A 45 0.54 19.72 3.59
N LEU A 46 0.79 20.11 2.34
CA LEU A 46 -0.20 20.74 1.48
C LEU A 46 -1.45 19.85 1.27
N ALA A 47 -1.25 18.52 1.08
CA ALA A 47 -2.35 17.58 0.90
C ALA A 47 -3.19 17.46 2.17
N LEU A 48 -2.57 17.33 3.34
CA LEU A 48 -3.26 17.23 4.62
C LEU A 48 -4.00 18.55 4.97
N GLU A 49 -3.39 19.70 4.73
CA GLU A 49 -4.05 21.02 4.90
C GLU A 49 -5.28 21.18 4.01
N ALA A 50 -5.24 20.61 2.79
CA ALA A 50 -6.38 20.56 1.88
C ALA A 50 -7.47 19.54 2.29
N GLY A 51 -7.21 18.74 3.35
CA GLY A 51 -8.12 17.72 3.88
C GLY A 51 -8.00 16.36 3.21
N VAL A 52 -6.93 16.09 2.46
CA VAL A 52 -6.60 14.72 2.02
C VAL A 52 -6.21 13.92 3.26
N ASN A 53 -6.81 12.73 3.44
CA ASN A 53 -6.52 11.87 4.59
C ASN A 53 -5.93 10.50 4.22
N LEU A 54 -5.68 10.24 2.93
CA LEU A 54 -5.14 8.97 2.45
C LEU A 54 -3.89 9.22 1.60
N ILE A 55 -2.79 8.56 1.96
CA ILE A 55 -1.54 8.49 1.18
C ILE A 55 -1.44 7.09 0.58
N ASP A 56 -1.22 6.99 -0.74
CA ASP A 56 -1.09 5.73 -1.47
C ASP A 56 0.35 5.54 -1.95
N THR A 57 1.00 4.50 -1.44
CA THR A 57 2.33 4.05 -1.83
C THR A 57 2.31 2.59 -2.31
N ALA A 58 3.46 1.98 -2.51
CA ALA A 58 3.65 0.55 -2.76
C ALA A 58 5.07 0.13 -2.40
N ASP A 59 5.24 -1.15 -2.05
CA ASP A 59 6.54 -1.75 -1.76
C ASP A 59 7.55 -1.58 -2.90
N VAL A 60 7.10 -1.70 -4.15
CA VAL A 60 7.93 -1.63 -5.36
C VAL A 60 8.31 -0.20 -5.76
N TYR A 61 7.63 0.84 -5.24
CA TYR A 61 7.93 2.22 -5.64
C TYR A 61 9.33 2.63 -5.18
N SER A 62 10.19 2.92 -6.15
CA SER A 62 11.60 3.26 -5.92
C SER A 62 12.33 2.22 -5.07
N ASP A 63 12.01 0.93 -5.29
CA ASP A 63 12.61 -0.20 -4.57
C ASP A 63 12.43 -0.13 -3.03
N GLY A 64 11.29 0.42 -2.59
CA GLY A 64 10.93 0.61 -1.18
C GLY A 64 11.21 2.00 -0.62
N LEU A 65 12.01 2.83 -1.30
CA LEU A 65 12.38 4.18 -0.83
C LEU A 65 11.15 5.09 -0.71
N SER A 66 10.11 4.92 -1.54
CA SER A 66 8.87 5.68 -1.40
C SER A 66 8.20 5.43 -0.03
N GLU A 67 8.14 4.19 0.44
CA GLU A 67 7.60 3.86 1.77
C GLU A 67 8.49 4.44 2.89
N GLU A 68 9.82 4.42 2.76
CA GLU A 68 10.74 5.02 3.73
C GLU A 68 10.54 6.53 3.84
N ILE A 69 10.38 7.22 2.71
CA ILE A 69 10.08 8.65 2.67
C ILE A 69 8.72 8.93 3.31
N VAL A 70 7.67 8.19 2.97
CA VAL A 70 6.35 8.32 3.59
C VAL A 70 6.46 8.16 5.10
N GLY A 71 7.15 7.12 5.59
CA GLY A 71 7.36 6.88 7.01
C GLY A 71 8.01 8.07 7.73
N GLN A 72 9.05 8.67 7.11
CA GLN A 72 9.74 9.84 7.67
C GLN A 72 8.86 11.11 7.71
N VAL A 73 8.04 11.33 6.69
CA VAL A 73 7.21 12.55 6.62
C VAL A 73 5.96 12.48 7.48
N VAL A 74 5.48 11.26 7.81
CA VAL A 74 4.33 11.08 8.71
C VAL A 74 4.74 10.81 10.16
N ALA A 75 6.02 10.74 10.45
CA ALA A 75 6.52 10.55 11.81
C ALA A 75 5.97 11.64 12.75
N GLY A 76 5.41 11.21 13.90
CA GLY A 76 4.79 12.09 14.89
C GLY A 76 3.34 12.51 14.58
N ARG A 77 2.79 12.13 13.43
CA ARG A 77 1.39 12.36 13.03
C ARG A 77 0.74 11.16 12.34
N ARG A 78 1.23 9.96 12.66
CA ARG A 78 0.77 8.70 12.03
C ARG A 78 -0.74 8.46 12.18
N ASP A 79 -1.31 8.88 13.31
CA ASP A 79 -2.74 8.70 13.61
C ASP A 79 -3.65 9.70 12.86
N ASP A 80 -3.07 10.74 12.27
CA ASP A 80 -3.82 11.76 11.52
C ASP A 80 -3.99 11.40 10.04
N VAL A 81 -3.34 10.32 9.57
CA VAL A 81 -3.29 9.95 8.16
C VAL A 81 -3.49 8.45 7.95
N LEU A 82 -4.26 8.10 6.93
CA LEU A 82 -4.40 6.74 6.46
C LEU A 82 -3.28 6.42 5.45
N ILE A 83 -2.64 5.26 5.60
CA ILE A 83 -1.61 4.80 4.68
C ILE A 83 -2.10 3.57 3.93
N ALA A 84 -2.13 3.67 2.60
CA ALA A 84 -2.29 2.54 1.71
C ALA A 84 -0.94 2.13 1.14
N THR A 85 -0.63 0.82 1.15
CA THR A 85 0.49 0.27 0.41
C THR A 85 0.10 -1.02 -0.30
N LYS A 86 0.99 -1.58 -1.12
CA LYS A 86 0.66 -2.67 -2.03
C LYS A 86 1.75 -3.74 -2.05
N VAL A 87 1.36 -4.98 -2.42
CA VAL A 87 2.23 -6.13 -2.55
C VAL A 87 1.93 -6.89 -3.84
N ARG A 88 2.92 -7.45 -4.46
CA ARG A 88 2.88 -8.42 -5.58
C ARG A 88 4.19 -8.44 -6.37
N PHE A 89 4.75 -7.28 -6.70
CA PHE A 89 5.93 -7.22 -7.54
C PHE A 89 7.17 -7.72 -6.80
N PRO A 90 8.16 -8.28 -7.51
CA PRO A 90 9.37 -8.76 -6.88
C PRO A 90 10.15 -7.64 -6.18
N MET A 91 10.52 -7.90 -4.93
CA MET A 91 11.38 -7.04 -4.11
C MET A 91 12.75 -7.66 -3.86
N GLY A 92 13.10 -8.69 -4.63
CA GLY A 92 14.37 -9.40 -4.58
C GLY A 92 14.55 -10.29 -5.80
N GLY A 93 15.61 -11.11 -5.81
CA GLY A 93 15.96 -12.01 -6.92
C GLY A 93 15.59 -13.48 -6.68
N GLY A 94 15.01 -13.80 -5.54
CA GLY A 94 14.64 -15.17 -5.20
C GLY A 94 13.30 -15.61 -5.77
N PRO A 95 13.03 -16.91 -5.85
CA PRO A 95 11.80 -17.44 -6.44
C PRO A 95 10.53 -17.11 -5.64
N ASN A 96 10.67 -16.73 -4.38
CA ASN A 96 9.59 -16.37 -3.46
C ASN A 96 9.58 -14.89 -3.07
N ASP A 97 10.30 -14.04 -3.80
CA ASP A 97 10.38 -12.60 -3.53
C ASP A 97 9.32 -11.78 -4.27
N GLY A 98 8.33 -12.43 -4.86
CA GLY A 98 7.21 -11.83 -5.58
C GLY A 98 5.97 -12.73 -5.58
N GLY A 99 4.90 -12.26 -6.21
CA GLY A 99 3.62 -12.95 -6.29
C GLY A 99 2.71 -12.69 -5.09
N LEU A 100 1.65 -13.51 -4.96
CA LEU A 100 0.64 -13.34 -3.91
C LEU A 100 0.54 -14.55 -2.97
N SER A 101 1.60 -15.40 -2.94
CA SER A 101 1.66 -16.50 -1.98
C SER A 101 1.63 -15.98 -0.54
N ARG A 102 1.11 -16.80 0.38
CA ARG A 102 1.14 -16.51 1.83
C ARG A 102 2.53 -16.09 2.29
N HIS A 103 3.55 -16.83 1.84
CA HIS A 103 4.94 -16.56 2.20
C HIS A 103 5.35 -15.13 1.82
N HIS A 104 5.08 -14.71 0.58
CA HIS A 104 5.47 -13.38 0.11
C HIS A 104 4.60 -12.28 0.72
N VAL A 105 3.28 -12.45 0.75
CA VAL A 105 2.34 -11.45 1.30
C VAL A 105 2.69 -11.08 2.75
N VAL A 106 2.96 -12.08 3.59
CA VAL A 106 3.32 -11.84 5.00
C VAL A 106 4.68 -11.16 5.12
N ARG A 107 5.70 -11.66 4.42
CA ARG A 107 7.05 -11.06 4.46
C ARG A 107 7.07 -9.63 3.92
N ALA A 108 6.36 -9.38 2.84
CA ALA A 108 6.26 -8.05 2.23
C ALA A 108 5.56 -7.07 3.17
N CYS A 109 4.46 -7.48 3.83
CA CYS A 109 3.78 -6.66 4.84
C CYS A 109 4.74 -6.25 5.97
N GLU A 110 5.48 -7.21 6.54
CA GLU A 110 6.48 -6.94 7.59
C GLU A 110 7.59 -5.98 7.11
N ALA A 111 8.01 -6.12 5.86
CA ALA A 111 9.00 -5.24 5.26
C ALA A 111 8.45 -3.82 5.07
N SER A 112 7.20 -3.69 4.59
CA SER A 112 6.51 -2.40 4.44
C SER A 112 6.32 -1.71 5.79
N LEU A 113 5.90 -2.43 6.84
CA LEU A 113 5.78 -1.88 8.20
C LEU A 113 7.11 -1.29 8.70
N ARG A 114 8.23 -2.00 8.45
CA ARG A 114 9.58 -1.50 8.83
C ARG A 114 9.97 -0.24 8.06
N ARG A 115 9.73 -0.19 6.73
CA ARG A 115 10.05 0.99 5.90
C ARG A 115 9.18 2.18 6.27
N LEU A 116 7.89 1.95 6.50
CA LEU A 116 6.95 2.97 6.95
C LEU A 116 7.15 3.42 8.40
N GLY A 117 7.91 2.67 9.21
CA GLY A 117 8.13 2.99 10.62
C GLY A 117 6.85 2.96 11.47
N THR A 118 5.92 2.05 11.16
CA THR A 118 4.61 1.94 11.82
C THR A 118 4.29 0.48 12.18
N ASP A 119 3.37 0.28 13.11
CA ASP A 119 2.90 -1.03 13.54
C ASP A 119 1.70 -1.55 12.73
N HIS A 120 1.06 -0.69 11.94
CA HIS A 120 -0.09 -1.07 11.11
C HIS A 120 -0.15 -0.33 9.77
N ILE A 121 -0.79 -0.97 8.80
CA ILE A 121 -1.17 -0.42 7.49
C ILE A 121 -2.69 -0.27 7.48
N ASP A 122 -3.19 0.91 7.08
CA ASP A 122 -4.63 1.14 7.04
C ASP A 122 -5.29 0.41 5.88
N LEU A 123 -4.68 0.43 4.68
CA LEU A 123 -5.17 -0.28 3.50
C LEU A 123 -4.04 -1.06 2.82
N TYR A 124 -4.08 -2.39 2.89
CA TYR A 124 -3.11 -3.25 2.21
C TYR A 124 -3.70 -3.84 0.95
N GLN A 125 -3.10 -3.56 -0.20
CA GLN A 125 -3.67 -3.87 -1.50
C GLN A 125 -2.85 -4.93 -2.24
N LEU A 126 -3.54 -5.86 -2.91
CA LEU A 126 -2.93 -6.69 -3.94
C LEU A 126 -2.71 -5.80 -5.17
N HIS A 127 -1.44 -5.57 -5.53
CA HIS A 127 -1.08 -4.58 -6.54
C HIS A 127 -1.58 -4.94 -7.94
N GLU A 128 -1.57 -6.23 -8.24
CA GLU A 128 -2.01 -6.80 -9.51
C GLU A 128 -2.31 -8.29 -9.33
N TRP A 129 -3.11 -8.85 -10.20
CA TRP A 129 -3.35 -10.28 -10.30
C TRP A 129 -2.05 -11.03 -10.65
N ASP A 130 -1.70 -12.10 -9.93
CA ASP A 130 -0.50 -12.91 -10.25
C ASP A 130 -0.82 -14.15 -11.12
N GLY A 131 -2.06 -14.61 -11.09
CA GLY A 131 -2.54 -15.73 -11.91
C GLY A 131 -1.99 -17.10 -11.52
N LEU A 132 -1.12 -17.19 -10.51
CA LEU A 132 -0.42 -18.41 -10.10
C LEU A 132 -0.89 -18.91 -8.73
N THR A 133 -1.08 -17.98 -7.78
CA THR A 133 -1.48 -18.32 -6.41
C THR A 133 -3.00 -18.52 -6.32
N PRO A 134 -3.50 -19.60 -5.69
CA PRO A 134 -4.90 -19.72 -5.35
C PRO A 134 -5.36 -18.54 -4.50
N LEU A 135 -6.53 -17.97 -4.84
CA LEU A 135 -7.07 -16.80 -4.12
C LEU A 135 -7.31 -17.10 -2.65
N GLU A 136 -7.74 -18.31 -2.35
CA GLU A 136 -7.97 -18.81 -0.99
C GLU A 136 -6.72 -18.64 -0.12
N GLU A 137 -5.56 -19.05 -0.64
CA GLU A 137 -4.28 -18.89 0.06
C GLU A 137 -3.94 -17.41 0.31
N THR A 138 -4.14 -16.58 -0.72
CA THR A 138 -3.89 -15.14 -0.62
C THR A 138 -4.80 -14.48 0.42
N PHE A 139 -6.10 -14.77 0.38
CA PHE A 139 -7.07 -14.19 1.33
C PHE A 139 -6.89 -14.69 2.75
N GLU A 140 -6.53 -15.96 2.96
CA GLU A 140 -6.16 -16.46 4.28
C GLU A 140 -4.91 -15.75 4.84
N ALA A 141 -3.93 -15.43 3.99
CA ALA A 141 -2.77 -14.64 4.41
C ALA A 141 -3.17 -13.22 4.82
N LEU A 142 -4.00 -12.55 4.02
CA LEU A 142 -4.53 -11.23 4.34
C LEU A 142 -5.38 -11.24 5.62
N ARG A 143 -6.24 -12.25 5.79
CA ARG A 143 -7.03 -12.45 7.00
C ARG A 143 -6.15 -12.57 8.25
N ALA A 144 -5.09 -13.36 8.19
CA ALA A 144 -4.15 -13.49 9.29
C ALA A 144 -3.46 -12.17 9.66
N LEU A 145 -3.14 -11.31 8.67
CA LEU A 145 -2.57 -9.99 8.91
C LEU A 145 -3.58 -9.03 9.56
N VAL A 146 -4.86 -9.13 9.18
CA VAL A 146 -5.95 -8.34 9.79
C VAL A 146 -6.18 -8.80 11.23
N ASP A 147 -6.28 -10.10 11.47
CA ASP A 147 -6.48 -10.68 12.80
C ASP A 147 -5.30 -10.36 13.75
N ALA A 148 -4.08 -10.24 13.21
CA ALA A 148 -2.89 -9.80 13.95
C ALA A 148 -2.83 -8.27 14.18
N GLY A 149 -3.79 -7.50 13.64
CA GLY A 149 -3.82 -6.04 13.77
C GLY A 149 -2.79 -5.29 12.93
N LYS A 150 -2.06 -5.98 12.05
CA LYS A 150 -1.05 -5.38 11.16
C LYS A 150 -1.65 -4.66 9.95
N VAL A 151 -2.85 -5.05 9.56
CA VAL A 151 -3.62 -4.48 8.46
C VAL A 151 -5.03 -4.17 8.95
N ARG A 152 -5.57 -3.00 8.60
CA ARG A 152 -6.94 -2.61 8.98
C ARG A 152 -7.96 -2.99 7.91
N TYR A 153 -7.65 -2.69 6.65
CA TYR A 153 -8.49 -2.98 5.49
C TYR A 153 -7.66 -3.59 4.37
N VAL A 154 -8.30 -4.41 3.55
CA VAL A 154 -7.68 -5.03 2.38
C VAL A 154 -8.32 -4.51 1.10
N GLY A 155 -7.53 -4.45 0.03
CA GLY A 155 -7.98 -3.98 -1.27
C GLY A 155 -7.30 -4.73 -2.41
N ILE A 156 -7.78 -4.49 -3.60
CA ILE A 156 -7.19 -5.01 -4.84
C ILE A 156 -7.06 -3.89 -5.87
N SER A 157 -6.00 -3.95 -6.66
CA SER A 157 -5.66 -2.98 -7.70
C SER A 157 -5.36 -3.71 -9.00
N ASN A 158 -5.57 -3.06 -10.15
CA ASN A 158 -5.23 -3.59 -11.47
C ASN A 158 -5.82 -4.99 -11.79
N TYR A 159 -7.02 -5.27 -11.27
CA TYR A 159 -7.78 -6.45 -11.61
C TYR A 159 -8.79 -6.12 -12.70
N SER A 160 -8.93 -7.01 -13.70
CA SER A 160 -10.05 -6.94 -14.64
C SER A 160 -11.38 -7.25 -13.94
N GLY A 161 -12.51 -6.89 -14.56
CA GLY A 161 -13.83 -7.09 -13.96
C GLY A 161 -14.11 -8.54 -13.55
N TRP A 162 -13.72 -9.52 -14.37
CA TRP A 162 -13.93 -10.93 -14.03
C TRP A 162 -13.00 -11.40 -12.87
N GLN A 163 -11.76 -10.90 -12.82
CA GLN A 163 -10.83 -11.17 -11.71
C GLN A 163 -11.35 -10.59 -10.39
N LEU A 164 -11.87 -9.35 -10.46
CA LEU A 164 -12.50 -8.71 -9.31
C LEU A 164 -13.70 -9.54 -8.82
N MET A 165 -14.60 -9.95 -9.69
CA MET A 165 -15.76 -10.75 -9.31
C MET A 165 -15.38 -12.10 -8.73
N LYS A 166 -14.35 -12.76 -9.29
CA LYS A 166 -13.82 -14.00 -8.75
C LYS A 166 -13.22 -13.78 -7.35
N ALA A 167 -12.43 -12.72 -7.17
CA ALA A 167 -11.84 -12.38 -5.88
C ALA A 167 -12.90 -12.11 -4.80
N VAL A 168 -13.92 -11.30 -5.11
CA VAL A 168 -15.03 -10.99 -4.18
C VAL A 168 -15.86 -12.24 -3.85
N GLY A 169 -15.99 -13.18 -4.79
CA GLY A 169 -16.71 -14.44 -4.53
C GLY A 169 -15.91 -15.47 -3.72
N THR A 170 -14.59 -15.28 -3.57
CA THR A 170 -13.69 -16.15 -2.79
C THR A 170 -13.44 -15.57 -1.39
N ALA A 171 -13.48 -14.25 -1.21
CA ALA A 171 -13.25 -13.54 0.07
C ALA A 171 -14.47 -13.67 1.04
#